data_0f4253a2ae3268b11cb6b7bead144e12
#
_entry.id   0f4253a2ae3268b11cb6b7bead144e12
#
_cell.length_a   1.000
_cell.length_b   1.000
_cell.length_c   1.000
_cell.angle_alpha   90.00
_cell.angle_beta   90.00
_cell.angle_gamma   90.00
#
_symmetry.space_group_name_H-M   'P 1'
#
loop_
_entity.id
_entity.type
_entity.pdbx_description
1 polymer ?
#
loop_
_entity_poly.entity_id
_entity_poly.type
_entity_poly.pdbx_seq_one_letter_code
_entity_poly.pdbx_strand_id
1 'polypeptide(L)'
;MQIINDTTVVVNDNDELKSVLSENNTYNYVYLGNNIEANSGFIINSNKSKVIIDGTYNGVKYTYTNYLTLEEEVIKASTGNKKIILQNMNIELSNPYGVIYVPSHPNYSNVLVEYKNVNFNGIELSCNYYGLTKITDSVITVKDTNNVNAQRVCNSNRIIIGGNTSITSNSTTNQVFFFNDVIPSFVKIVPNSKVNITTDKEFMNGTNRLDLIVGHGSEFLLTTGNGFAITTTHGARNVTVEEMASFTFIEKNHQRVPMW
;
A
#
# COMPACT_ATOMS: atom_id res chain seq x y z
N MET A 1 20.30 -18.65 -4.30
CA MET A 1 20.64 -17.26 -4.71
C MET A 1 21.53 -17.28 -5.95
N GLN A 2 21.25 -16.45 -6.93
CA GLN A 2 22.06 -16.25 -8.14
C GLN A 2 22.46 -14.78 -8.27
N ILE A 3 23.75 -14.49 -8.37
CA ILE A 3 24.27 -13.15 -8.58
C ILE A 3 24.23 -12.83 -10.08
N ILE A 4 23.59 -11.68 -10.44
CA ILE A 4 23.54 -11.17 -11.81
C ILE A 4 24.68 -10.16 -12.03
N ASN A 5 24.86 -9.25 -11.07
CA ASN A 5 25.94 -8.25 -11.05
C ASN A 5 26.17 -7.73 -9.63
N ASP A 6 27.01 -6.72 -9.46
CA ASP A 6 27.42 -6.18 -8.14
C ASP A 6 26.26 -5.62 -7.29
N THR A 7 25.10 -5.34 -7.87
CA THR A 7 23.97 -4.74 -7.17
C THR A 7 22.66 -5.54 -7.32
N THR A 8 22.67 -6.62 -8.12
CA THR A 8 21.47 -7.35 -8.54
C THR A 8 21.61 -8.84 -8.33
N VAL A 9 20.60 -9.43 -7.68
CA VAL A 9 20.54 -10.86 -7.42
C VAL A 9 19.16 -11.44 -7.71
N VAL A 10 19.10 -12.76 -7.89
CA VAL A 10 17.87 -13.58 -7.88
C VAL A 10 17.84 -14.39 -6.60
N VAL A 11 16.71 -14.38 -5.91
CA VAL A 11 16.46 -15.16 -4.69
C VAL A 11 15.30 -16.12 -4.91
N ASN A 12 15.35 -17.29 -4.27
CA ASN A 12 14.37 -18.37 -4.50
C ASN A 12 13.55 -18.73 -3.25
N ASP A 13 13.91 -18.20 -2.09
CA ASP A 13 13.23 -18.43 -0.82
C ASP A 13 13.38 -17.23 0.13
N ASN A 14 12.70 -17.31 1.28
CA ASN A 14 12.70 -16.23 2.27
C ASN A 14 14.06 -16.05 2.96
N ASP A 15 14.83 -17.10 3.16
CA ASP A 15 16.13 -17.00 3.83
C ASP A 15 17.16 -16.29 2.93
N GLU A 16 17.14 -16.56 1.62
CA GLU A 16 17.94 -15.82 0.64
C GLU A 16 17.49 -14.35 0.57
N LEU A 17 16.19 -14.07 0.55
CA LEU A 17 15.66 -12.70 0.55
C LEU A 17 16.07 -11.93 1.80
N LYS A 18 15.95 -12.57 2.97
CA LYS A 18 16.38 -12.03 4.27
C LYS A 18 17.88 -11.75 4.28
N SER A 19 18.73 -12.71 3.90
CA SER A 19 20.19 -12.53 3.84
C SER A 19 20.56 -11.34 2.95
N VAL A 20 20.02 -11.27 1.75
CA VAL A 20 20.30 -10.19 0.80
C VAL A 20 19.91 -8.82 1.37
N LEU A 21 18.76 -8.70 2.00
CA LEU A 21 18.22 -7.40 2.41
C LEU A 21 18.67 -6.96 3.81
N SER A 22 18.94 -7.89 4.74
CA SER A 22 19.34 -7.56 6.11
C SER A 22 20.85 -7.43 6.30
N GLU A 23 21.65 -8.03 5.45
CA GLU A 23 23.10 -7.97 5.57
C GLU A 23 23.69 -6.70 4.92
N ASN A 24 24.90 -6.33 5.34
CA ASN A 24 25.66 -5.24 4.76
C ASN A 24 26.36 -5.69 3.47
N ASN A 25 25.61 -5.70 2.37
CA ASN A 25 26.12 -6.01 1.03
C ASN A 25 25.63 -4.95 0.03
N THR A 26 26.08 -5.03 -1.21
CA THR A 26 25.76 -4.05 -2.26
C THR A 26 24.45 -4.33 -3.00
N TYR A 27 23.82 -5.49 -2.78
CA TYR A 27 22.61 -5.89 -3.49
C TYR A 27 21.40 -5.05 -3.04
N ASN A 28 20.84 -4.32 -3.95
CA ASN A 28 19.68 -3.47 -3.72
C ASN A 28 18.56 -3.66 -4.75
N TYR A 29 18.81 -4.46 -5.80
CA TYR A 29 17.82 -4.93 -6.74
C TYR A 29 17.71 -6.46 -6.65
N VAL A 30 16.54 -6.93 -6.26
CA VAL A 30 16.29 -8.35 -5.98
C VAL A 30 15.17 -8.85 -6.87
N TYR A 31 15.46 -9.82 -7.73
CA TYR A 31 14.44 -10.56 -8.45
C TYR A 31 13.98 -11.77 -7.63
N LEU A 32 12.68 -12.06 -7.67
CA LEU A 32 12.18 -13.36 -7.22
C LEU A 32 12.38 -14.37 -8.35
N GLY A 33 13.09 -15.46 -8.09
CA GLY A 33 13.31 -16.56 -9.03
C GLY A 33 12.34 -17.72 -8.80
N ASN A 34 11.53 -17.64 -7.74
CA ASN A 34 10.51 -18.62 -7.37
C ASN A 34 9.40 -17.92 -6.57
N ASN A 35 8.27 -18.61 -6.33
CA ASN A 35 7.33 -18.19 -5.30
C ASN A 35 8.00 -18.26 -3.93
N ILE A 36 7.85 -17.21 -3.14
CA ILE A 36 8.44 -17.12 -1.80
C ILE A 36 7.34 -17.14 -0.76
N GLU A 37 7.44 -18.07 0.19
CA GLU A 37 6.63 -18.09 1.38
C GLU A 37 7.47 -17.59 2.57
N ALA A 38 6.99 -16.56 3.27
CA ALA A 38 7.65 -16.01 4.44
C ALA A 38 7.59 -17.03 5.60
N ASN A 39 8.74 -17.35 6.17
CA ASN A 39 8.89 -18.20 7.35
C ASN A 39 9.36 -17.39 8.57
N SER A 40 9.78 -16.15 8.36
CA SER A 40 10.22 -15.18 9.38
C SER A 40 10.25 -13.78 8.81
N GLY A 41 10.17 -12.77 9.68
CA GLY A 41 10.44 -11.39 9.30
C GLY A 41 11.90 -11.01 9.38
N PHE A 42 12.21 -9.79 8.94
CA PHE A 42 13.55 -9.22 9.04
C PHE A 42 13.54 -7.69 8.89
N ILE A 43 14.64 -7.06 9.26
CA ILE A 43 14.84 -5.62 9.10
C ILE A 43 15.77 -5.38 7.91
N ILE A 44 15.35 -4.52 6.98
CA ILE A 44 16.19 -4.08 5.86
C ILE A 44 17.39 -3.29 6.42
N ASN A 45 18.60 -3.64 5.99
CA ASN A 45 19.82 -3.00 6.45
C ASN A 45 19.76 -1.46 6.24
N SER A 46 20.19 -0.71 7.25
CA SER A 46 20.15 0.77 7.23
C SER A 46 21.05 1.41 6.16
N ASN A 47 22.06 0.70 5.68
CA ASN A 47 22.93 1.17 4.59
C ASN A 47 22.26 1.09 3.21
N LYS A 48 21.11 0.39 3.08
CA LYS A 48 20.36 0.27 1.83
C LYS A 48 19.35 1.42 1.71
N SER A 49 19.79 2.55 1.19
CA SER A 49 18.89 3.72 1.02
C SER A 49 17.75 3.47 0.03
N LYS A 50 17.95 2.62 -0.97
CA LYS A 50 16.96 2.20 -1.96
C LYS A 50 16.99 0.69 -2.11
N VAL A 51 15.81 0.06 -2.10
CA VAL A 51 15.62 -1.38 -2.33
C VAL A 51 14.53 -1.56 -3.36
N ILE A 52 14.74 -2.49 -4.29
CA ILE A 52 13.72 -2.93 -5.26
C ILE A 52 13.57 -4.44 -5.14
N ILE A 53 12.35 -4.90 -4.91
CA ILE A 53 11.97 -6.32 -4.98
C ILE A 53 11.07 -6.46 -6.22
N ASP A 54 11.56 -7.16 -7.23
CA ASP A 54 10.87 -7.38 -8.50
C ASP A 54 10.41 -8.84 -8.58
N GLY A 55 9.10 -9.03 -8.63
CA GLY A 55 8.51 -10.36 -8.71
C GLY A 55 8.59 -11.01 -10.09
N THR A 56 9.18 -10.38 -11.09
CA THR A 56 9.28 -10.95 -12.44
C THR A 56 10.72 -11.24 -12.80
N TYR A 57 11.01 -12.52 -13.07
CA TYR A 57 12.29 -12.96 -13.57
C TYR A 57 12.11 -13.92 -14.76
N ASN A 58 12.87 -13.72 -15.84
CA ASN A 58 12.78 -14.51 -17.09
C ASN A 58 11.33 -14.58 -17.64
N GLY A 59 10.56 -13.49 -17.54
CA GLY A 59 9.19 -13.42 -18.04
C GLY A 59 8.14 -14.12 -17.16
N VAL A 60 8.53 -14.71 -16.05
CA VAL A 60 7.62 -15.35 -15.08
C VAL A 60 7.34 -14.39 -13.92
N LYS A 61 6.07 -14.21 -13.56
CA LYS A 61 5.63 -13.41 -12.42
C LYS A 61 5.41 -14.31 -11.21
N TYR A 62 6.16 -14.06 -10.14
CA TYR A 62 6.14 -14.84 -8.91
C TYR A 62 5.29 -14.20 -7.81
N THR A 63 4.97 -15.00 -6.80
CA THR A 63 4.16 -14.63 -5.65
C THR A 63 5.02 -14.55 -4.38
N TYR A 64 4.83 -13.48 -3.61
CA TYR A 64 5.27 -13.40 -2.23
C TYR A 64 4.08 -13.67 -1.31
N THR A 65 4.22 -14.63 -0.43
CA THR A 65 3.18 -15.06 0.50
C THR A 65 3.64 -14.88 1.95
N ASN A 66 2.80 -14.25 2.80
CA ASN A 66 3.03 -14.17 4.24
C ASN A 66 1.74 -14.42 5.01
N TYR A 67 1.63 -15.60 5.61
CA TYR A 67 0.49 -16.01 6.45
C TYR A 67 0.80 -15.94 7.96
N LEU A 68 1.98 -15.44 8.32
CA LEU A 68 2.36 -15.17 9.71
C LEU A 68 1.52 -14.00 10.25
N THR A 69 1.43 -13.86 11.58
CA THR A 69 0.46 -12.93 12.19
C THR A 69 1.08 -11.88 13.10
N LEU A 70 2.39 -11.96 13.38
CA LEU A 70 3.07 -11.07 14.32
C LEU A 70 3.81 -9.94 13.59
N GLU A 71 4.04 -8.83 14.30
CA GLU A 71 4.77 -7.68 13.76
C GLU A 71 6.23 -8.01 13.41
N GLU A 72 6.88 -8.87 14.18
CA GLU A 72 8.25 -9.31 13.92
C GLU A 72 8.39 -10.22 12.70
N GLU A 73 7.29 -10.66 12.14
CA GLU A 73 7.24 -11.60 11.02
C GLU A 73 7.04 -10.93 9.66
N VAL A 74 7.21 -9.61 9.59
CA VAL A 74 7.13 -8.84 8.33
C VAL A 74 8.49 -8.27 7.93
N ILE A 75 8.56 -7.75 6.71
CA ILE A 75 9.72 -6.99 6.25
C ILE A 75 9.65 -5.60 6.86
N LYS A 76 10.59 -5.24 7.74
CA LYS A 76 10.63 -3.94 8.42
C LYS A 76 11.60 -2.98 7.74
N ALA A 77 11.18 -1.74 7.58
CA ALA A 77 12.10 -0.67 7.20
C ALA A 77 13.00 -0.27 8.37
N SER A 78 14.21 0.17 8.08
CA SER A 78 15.11 0.86 9.01
C SER A 78 15.20 2.36 8.71
N THR A 79 15.76 3.14 9.62
CA THR A 79 15.86 4.61 9.49
C THR A 79 16.71 5.08 8.31
N GLY A 80 17.61 4.23 7.80
CA GLY A 80 18.43 4.52 6.62
C GLY A 80 17.70 4.34 5.30
N ASN A 81 16.60 3.59 5.28
CA ASN A 81 15.86 3.33 4.05
C ASN A 81 15.10 4.61 3.61
N LYS A 82 15.27 5.02 2.36
CA LYS A 82 14.58 6.16 1.75
C LYS A 82 13.48 5.72 0.80
N LYS A 83 13.70 4.61 0.09
CA LYS A 83 12.78 4.10 -0.92
C LYS A 83 12.78 2.57 -0.95
N ILE A 84 11.62 1.98 -0.75
CA ILE A 84 11.38 0.53 -0.86
C ILE A 84 10.33 0.34 -1.94
N ILE A 85 10.65 -0.42 -2.99
CA ILE A 85 9.76 -0.68 -4.13
C ILE A 85 9.49 -2.17 -4.21
N LEU A 86 8.21 -2.53 -4.23
CA LEU A 86 7.75 -3.86 -4.63
C LEU A 86 7.08 -3.72 -5.97
N GLN A 87 7.55 -4.48 -6.97
CA GLN A 87 7.00 -4.35 -8.31
C GLN A 87 6.83 -5.68 -9.03
N ASN A 88 5.91 -5.68 -10.01
CA ASN A 88 5.69 -6.79 -10.95
C ASN A 88 5.45 -8.14 -10.26
N MET A 89 4.68 -8.18 -9.16
CA MET A 89 4.52 -9.37 -8.34
C MET A 89 3.08 -9.62 -7.91
N ASN A 90 2.79 -10.87 -7.55
CA ASN A 90 1.60 -11.19 -6.79
C ASN A 90 1.95 -11.21 -5.30
N ILE A 91 1.01 -10.80 -4.45
CA ILE A 91 1.18 -10.79 -3.00
C ILE A 91 -0.06 -11.39 -2.36
N GLU A 92 0.14 -12.43 -1.55
CA GLU A 92 -0.88 -13.06 -0.71
C GLU A 92 -0.52 -12.83 0.75
N LEU A 93 -1.40 -12.18 1.50
CA LEU A 93 -1.06 -11.75 2.87
C LEU A 93 -2.21 -11.96 3.86
N SER A 94 -1.90 -12.53 5.03
CA SER A 94 -2.77 -12.49 6.20
C SER A 94 -2.15 -11.79 7.42
N ASN A 95 -0.97 -11.17 7.24
CA ASN A 95 -0.32 -10.41 8.29
C ASN A 95 -0.96 -9.01 8.44
N PRO A 96 -1.40 -8.60 9.64
CA PRO A 96 -2.08 -7.31 9.87
C PRO A 96 -1.12 -6.10 9.86
N TYR A 97 0.17 -6.31 9.77
CA TYR A 97 1.18 -5.25 9.70
C TYR A 97 1.65 -4.93 8.27
N GLY A 98 0.98 -5.53 7.27
CA GLY A 98 1.28 -5.31 5.86
C GLY A 98 2.49 -6.07 5.35
N VAL A 99 2.81 -5.88 4.07
CA VAL A 99 4.01 -6.47 3.44
C VAL A 99 5.27 -5.79 3.93
N ILE A 100 5.23 -4.46 3.94
CA ILE A 100 6.29 -3.60 4.46
C ILE A 100 5.75 -2.84 5.67
N TYR A 101 6.39 -3.05 6.80
CA TYR A 101 6.13 -2.32 8.03
C TYR A 101 7.19 -1.22 8.22
N VAL A 102 6.74 0.01 8.29
CA VAL A 102 7.57 1.16 8.63
C VAL A 102 7.19 1.60 10.05
N PRO A 103 8.12 1.51 11.01
CA PRO A 103 7.81 1.83 12.40
C PRO A 103 7.18 3.21 12.60
N SER A 104 6.24 3.30 13.54
CA SER A 104 5.50 4.52 13.85
C SER A 104 6.37 5.51 14.64
N HIS A 105 7.30 6.18 13.94
CA HIS A 105 8.18 7.18 14.52
C HIS A 105 8.53 8.27 13.50
N PRO A 106 8.63 9.57 13.89
CA PRO A 106 8.93 10.68 12.99
C PRO A 106 10.20 10.54 12.15
N ASN A 107 11.20 9.79 12.62
CA ASN A 107 12.44 9.51 11.86
C ASN A 107 12.19 8.78 10.53
N TYR A 108 11.02 8.16 10.37
CA TYR A 108 10.62 7.45 9.15
C TYR A 108 9.79 8.32 8.18
N SER A 109 9.64 9.63 8.46
CA SER A 109 8.82 10.54 7.63
C SER A 109 9.28 10.65 6.18
N ASN A 110 10.52 10.31 5.87
CA ASN A 110 11.09 10.33 4.52
C ASN A 110 11.08 8.97 3.82
N VAL A 111 10.51 7.93 4.43
CA VAL A 111 10.44 6.60 3.81
C VAL A 111 9.30 6.58 2.80
N LEU A 112 9.62 6.29 1.55
CA LEU A 112 8.67 5.97 0.50
C LEU A 112 8.57 4.45 0.35
N VAL A 113 7.37 3.90 0.49
CA VAL A 113 7.04 2.53 0.08
C VAL A 113 6.20 2.59 -1.19
N GLU A 114 6.67 1.97 -2.28
CA GLU A 114 6.00 2.00 -3.57
C GLU A 114 5.61 0.58 -4.00
N TYR A 115 4.34 0.39 -4.34
CA TYR A 115 3.77 -0.82 -4.94
C TYR A 115 3.43 -0.51 -6.39
N LYS A 116 4.10 -1.16 -7.35
CA LYS A 116 3.95 -0.90 -8.77
C LYS A 116 3.67 -2.18 -9.55
N ASN A 117 2.57 -2.21 -10.31
CA ASN A 117 2.14 -3.41 -11.07
C ASN A 117 2.04 -4.65 -10.16
N VAL A 118 1.39 -4.48 -9.00
CA VAL A 118 1.21 -5.50 -7.98
C VAL A 118 -0.23 -6.00 -8.00
N ASN A 119 -0.42 -7.31 -7.91
CA ASN A 119 -1.69 -7.94 -7.58
C ASN A 119 -1.65 -8.34 -6.12
N PHE A 120 -2.33 -7.60 -5.26
CA PHE A 120 -2.41 -7.87 -3.83
C PHE A 120 -3.75 -8.50 -3.46
N ASN A 121 -3.70 -9.52 -2.61
CA ASN A 121 -4.86 -10.18 -2.04
C ASN A 121 -4.58 -10.51 -0.58
N GLY A 122 -5.12 -9.75 0.35
CA GLY A 122 -4.78 -9.89 1.77
C GLY A 122 -5.57 -8.97 2.68
N ILE A 123 -5.07 -8.75 3.90
CA ILE A 123 -5.78 -7.98 4.93
C ILE A 123 -5.24 -6.56 5.10
N GLU A 124 -3.95 -6.32 4.90
CA GLU A 124 -3.36 -4.98 4.92
C GLU A 124 -2.15 -4.93 3.97
N LEU A 125 -2.11 -3.95 3.05
CA LEU A 125 -1.01 -3.83 2.10
C LEU A 125 0.22 -3.20 2.76
N SER A 126 0.04 -2.14 3.55
CA SER A 126 1.17 -1.34 4.06
C SER A 126 0.84 -0.62 5.36
N CYS A 127 1.75 -0.73 6.34
CA CYS A 127 1.81 0.14 7.51
C CYS A 127 2.99 1.10 7.35
N ASN A 128 2.70 2.37 7.02
CA ASN A 128 3.71 3.42 6.85
C ASN A 128 3.22 4.75 7.43
N TYR A 129 3.09 4.79 8.75
CA TYR A 129 2.43 5.88 9.48
C TYR A 129 2.93 7.28 9.13
N TYR A 130 4.24 7.50 9.12
CA TYR A 130 4.85 8.82 8.90
C TYR A 130 5.34 9.04 7.48
N GLY A 131 5.53 7.97 6.72
CA GLY A 131 6.11 8.01 5.39
C GLY A 131 5.10 8.31 4.29
N LEU A 132 5.48 7.97 3.08
CA LEU A 132 4.68 8.07 1.87
C LEU A 132 4.44 6.66 1.30
N THR A 133 3.18 6.29 1.09
CA THR A 133 2.82 5.07 0.35
C THR A 133 2.35 5.43 -1.04
N LYS A 134 2.91 4.77 -2.06
CA LYS A 134 2.54 4.96 -3.46
C LYS A 134 2.07 3.64 -4.07
N ILE A 135 0.93 3.68 -4.76
CA ILE A 135 0.33 2.52 -5.45
C ILE A 135 0.10 2.90 -6.90
N THR A 136 0.64 2.13 -7.85
CA THR A 136 0.56 2.44 -9.28
C THR A 136 0.32 1.19 -10.10
N ASP A 137 -0.57 1.26 -11.10
CA ASP A 137 -0.83 0.19 -12.06
C ASP A 137 -1.14 -1.16 -11.38
N SER A 138 -1.89 -1.13 -10.28
CA SER A 138 -2.03 -2.27 -9.37
C SER A 138 -3.48 -2.67 -9.15
N VAL A 139 -3.68 -3.94 -8.83
CA VAL A 139 -4.97 -4.50 -8.39
C VAL A 139 -4.83 -4.90 -6.92
N ILE A 140 -5.61 -4.25 -6.05
CA ILE A 140 -5.54 -4.45 -4.60
C ILE A 140 -6.88 -4.97 -4.12
N THR A 141 -6.89 -6.13 -3.48
CA THR A 141 -8.06 -6.71 -2.82
C THR A 141 -7.79 -6.89 -1.34
N VAL A 142 -8.52 -6.17 -0.50
CA VAL A 142 -8.53 -6.37 0.95
C VAL A 142 -9.63 -7.35 1.30
N LYS A 143 -9.25 -8.45 1.96
CA LYS A 143 -10.18 -9.49 2.42
C LYS A 143 -10.84 -9.07 3.73
N ASP A 144 -12.09 -9.48 3.93
CA ASP A 144 -12.70 -9.50 5.26
C ASP A 144 -12.27 -10.77 6.00
N THR A 145 -11.79 -10.61 7.21
CA THR A 145 -11.51 -11.73 8.11
C THR A 145 -12.10 -11.38 9.47
N ASN A 146 -13.05 -12.16 9.94
CA ASN A 146 -13.89 -11.88 11.11
C ASN A 146 -13.14 -11.62 12.44
N ASN A 147 -11.82 -11.58 12.47
CA ASN A 147 -11.02 -11.55 13.70
C ASN A 147 -9.84 -10.57 13.72
N VAL A 148 -9.70 -9.65 12.76
CA VAL A 148 -8.50 -8.79 12.70
C VAL A 148 -8.88 -7.31 12.75
N ASN A 149 -8.32 -6.58 13.71
CA ASN A 149 -8.52 -5.13 13.87
C ASN A 149 -7.89 -4.27 12.76
N ALA A 150 -7.21 -4.86 11.80
CA ALA A 150 -6.53 -4.20 10.70
C ALA A 150 -6.92 -4.86 9.38
N GLN A 151 -7.96 -4.34 8.72
CA GLN A 151 -8.41 -4.78 7.40
C GLN A 151 -8.56 -3.53 6.55
N ARG A 152 -7.43 -3.02 6.08
CA ARG A 152 -7.39 -1.78 5.29
C ARG A 152 -6.30 -1.86 4.23
N VAL A 153 -6.35 -1.01 3.24
CA VAL A 153 -5.30 -0.95 2.24
C VAL A 153 -4.01 -0.41 2.85
N CYS A 154 -4.10 0.73 3.50
CA CYS A 154 -2.93 1.36 4.11
C CYS A 154 -3.26 2.08 5.41
N ASN A 155 -2.31 2.01 6.33
CA ASN A 155 -2.19 2.87 7.49
C ASN A 155 -1.02 3.83 7.23
N SER A 156 -1.32 4.99 6.60
CA SER A 156 -0.29 5.90 6.12
C SER A 156 -0.83 7.33 6.05
N ASN A 157 -0.03 8.30 6.47
CA ASN A 157 -0.46 9.71 6.43
C ASN A 157 -0.46 10.32 5.03
N ARG A 158 0.32 9.78 4.11
CA ARG A 158 0.43 10.31 2.75
C ARG A 158 0.33 9.19 1.75
N ILE A 159 -0.67 9.27 0.87
CA ILE A 159 -0.96 8.21 -0.10
C ILE A 159 -1.03 8.83 -1.49
N ILE A 160 -0.31 8.23 -2.43
CA ILE A 160 -0.36 8.59 -3.85
C ILE A 160 -0.83 7.36 -4.64
N ILE A 161 -1.83 7.55 -5.49
CA ILE A 161 -2.37 6.49 -6.35
C ILE A 161 -2.27 6.95 -7.79
N GLY A 162 -1.79 6.07 -8.67
CA GLY A 162 -1.58 6.43 -10.07
C GLY A 162 -1.76 5.30 -11.06
N GLY A 163 -1.62 5.64 -12.34
CA GLY A 163 -1.77 4.71 -13.45
C GLY A 163 -3.18 4.13 -13.53
N ASN A 164 -3.29 2.88 -13.98
CA ASN A 164 -4.55 2.14 -14.00
C ASN A 164 -4.63 1.26 -12.74
N THR A 165 -5.22 1.80 -11.66
CA THR A 165 -5.27 1.15 -10.35
C THR A 165 -6.69 0.85 -9.92
N SER A 166 -6.93 -0.38 -9.48
CA SER A 166 -8.20 -0.84 -8.91
C SER A 166 -7.99 -1.30 -7.47
N ILE A 167 -8.83 -0.83 -6.56
CA ILE A 167 -8.82 -1.19 -5.15
C ILE A 167 -10.21 -1.66 -4.74
N THR A 168 -10.30 -2.87 -4.18
CA THR A 168 -11.52 -3.40 -3.60
C THR A 168 -11.27 -3.73 -2.13
N SER A 169 -12.00 -3.09 -1.23
CA SER A 169 -12.00 -3.43 0.19
C SER A 169 -13.30 -4.12 0.56
N ASN A 170 -13.20 -5.38 0.92
CA ASN A 170 -14.32 -6.19 1.42
C ASN A 170 -14.43 -6.12 2.96
N SER A 171 -13.64 -5.26 3.62
CA SER A 171 -13.70 -5.09 5.06
C SER A 171 -15.08 -4.62 5.49
N THR A 172 -15.67 -5.32 6.46
CA THR A 172 -16.94 -4.94 7.09
C THR A 172 -16.73 -4.09 8.35
N THR A 173 -15.50 -3.88 8.77
CA THR A 173 -15.14 -3.20 10.02
C THR A 173 -14.30 -1.94 9.82
N ASN A 174 -13.44 -1.90 8.84
CA ASN A 174 -12.45 -0.85 8.69
C ASN A 174 -12.57 -0.08 7.35
N GLN A 175 -12.15 1.16 7.38
CA GLN A 175 -12.00 2.05 6.24
C GLN A 175 -10.86 1.61 5.30
N VAL A 176 -10.86 2.11 4.08
CA VAL A 176 -9.82 1.81 3.08
C VAL A 176 -8.47 2.37 3.51
N PHE A 177 -8.44 3.64 3.93
CA PHE A 177 -7.25 4.34 4.39
C PHE A 177 -7.47 4.92 5.78
N PHE A 178 -6.54 4.63 6.67
CA PHE A 178 -6.50 5.19 8.01
C PHE A 178 -5.30 6.14 8.15
N PHE A 179 -5.54 7.29 8.74
CA PHE A 179 -4.54 8.32 8.94
C PHE A 179 -4.28 8.53 10.42
N ASN A 180 -3.03 8.42 10.82
CA ASN A 180 -2.60 8.64 12.18
C ASN A 180 -2.05 10.07 12.34
N ASP A 181 -2.48 10.80 13.25
CA ASP A 181 -2.81 12.19 13.47
C ASP A 181 -1.73 13.24 13.60
N VAL A 182 -0.53 13.05 13.16
CA VAL A 182 0.55 13.98 13.53
C VAL A 182 0.87 15.04 12.45
N ILE A 183 0.48 14.79 11.21
CA ILE A 183 0.75 15.69 10.07
C ILE A 183 -0.46 15.77 9.15
N PRO A 184 -0.60 16.84 8.34
CA PRO A 184 -1.63 16.90 7.32
C PRO A 184 -1.60 15.66 6.43
N SER A 185 -2.74 14.99 6.32
CA SER A 185 -2.88 13.71 5.65
C SER A 185 -3.59 13.88 4.32
N PHE A 186 -3.17 13.13 3.31
CA PHE A 186 -3.79 13.22 2.00
C PHE A 186 -3.83 11.89 1.24
N VAL A 187 -4.82 11.78 0.37
CA VAL A 187 -4.80 10.89 -0.79
C VAL A 187 -4.72 11.73 -2.05
N LYS A 188 -3.72 11.48 -2.90
CA LYS A 188 -3.56 12.14 -4.18
C LYS A 188 -3.63 11.14 -5.31
N ILE A 189 -4.56 11.35 -6.25
CA ILE A 189 -4.57 10.69 -7.55
C ILE A 189 -3.64 11.50 -8.46
N VAL A 190 -2.62 10.85 -9.03
CA VAL A 190 -1.67 11.56 -9.91
C VAL A 190 -2.30 11.89 -11.26
N PRO A 191 -1.81 12.92 -11.95
CA PRO A 191 -2.34 13.31 -13.27
C PRO A 191 -2.40 12.15 -14.27
N ASN A 192 -3.43 12.18 -15.13
CA ASN A 192 -3.66 11.21 -16.21
C ASN A 192 -3.81 9.75 -15.73
N SER A 193 -4.37 9.55 -14.55
CA SER A 193 -4.61 8.23 -13.98
C SER A 193 -6.07 7.83 -14.07
N LYS A 194 -6.31 6.51 -14.11
CA LYS A 194 -7.63 5.92 -13.96
C LYS A 194 -7.66 5.07 -12.69
N VAL A 195 -8.39 5.53 -11.68
CA VAL A 195 -8.43 4.90 -10.37
C VAL A 195 -9.86 4.55 -9.99
N ASN A 196 -10.09 3.28 -9.68
CA ASN A 196 -11.38 2.77 -9.21
C ASN A 196 -11.21 2.23 -7.80
N ILE A 197 -12.01 2.72 -6.85
CA ILE A 197 -12.04 2.24 -5.48
C ILE A 197 -13.45 1.81 -5.11
N THR A 198 -13.58 0.58 -4.62
CA THR A 198 -14.83 0.02 -4.12
C THR A 198 -14.65 -0.41 -2.68
N THR A 199 -15.56 0.01 -1.80
CA THR A 199 -15.57 -0.37 -0.38
C THR A 199 -16.99 -0.43 0.16
N ASP A 200 -17.20 -1.20 1.23
CA ASP A 200 -18.45 -1.18 1.97
C ASP A 200 -18.40 -0.25 3.20
N LYS A 201 -17.24 0.34 3.47
CA LYS A 201 -16.99 1.31 4.58
C LYS A 201 -16.50 2.65 4.05
N GLU A 202 -16.07 3.51 4.97
CA GLU A 202 -15.51 4.81 4.61
C GLU A 202 -14.24 4.64 3.77
N PHE A 203 -14.04 5.60 2.87
CA PHE A 203 -12.84 5.66 2.06
C PHE A 203 -11.63 6.13 2.86
N MET A 204 -11.80 7.22 3.62
CA MET A 204 -10.76 7.85 4.43
C MET A 204 -11.28 8.13 5.83
N ASN A 205 -10.47 7.80 6.83
CA ASN A 205 -10.77 8.15 8.22
C ASN A 205 -9.49 8.62 8.93
N GLY A 206 -9.62 9.68 9.73
CA GLY A 206 -8.53 10.21 10.53
C GLY A 206 -9.01 11.28 11.52
N THR A 207 -8.14 11.75 12.40
CA THR A 207 -8.52 12.73 13.43
C THR A 207 -8.32 14.16 12.97
N ASN A 208 -7.34 14.43 12.10
CA ASN A 208 -6.98 15.76 11.64
C ASN A 208 -7.48 16.05 10.21
N ARG A 209 -6.94 17.11 9.60
CA ARG A 209 -7.26 17.50 8.23
C ARG A 209 -6.95 16.37 7.25
N LEU A 210 -7.93 16.05 6.40
CA LEU A 210 -7.81 15.11 5.31
C LEU A 210 -8.05 15.80 3.96
N ASP A 211 -7.10 15.67 3.05
CA ASP A 211 -7.18 16.21 1.71
C ASP A 211 -7.28 15.06 0.68
N LEU A 212 -8.30 15.10 -0.16
CA LEU A 212 -8.39 14.30 -1.38
C LEU A 212 -8.08 15.21 -2.57
N ILE A 213 -7.08 14.84 -3.37
CA ILE A 213 -6.67 15.60 -4.55
C ILE A 213 -6.78 14.69 -5.76
N VAL A 214 -7.63 15.05 -6.71
CA VAL A 214 -7.77 14.36 -8.00
C VAL A 214 -7.01 15.17 -9.05
N GLY A 215 -5.87 14.65 -9.49
CA GLY A 215 -4.94 15.33 -10.35
C GLY A 215 -5.45 15.54 -11.78
N HIS A 216 -4.90 16.51 -12.47
CA HIS A 216 -5.27 16.93 -13.83
C HIS A 216 -5.47 15.73 -14.78
N GLY A 217 -6.55 15.75 -15.56
CA GLY A 217 -6.85 14.74 -16.57
C GLY A 217 -7.11 13.32 -16.04
N SER A 218 -7.31 13.15 -14.72
CA SER A 218 -7.55 11.84 -14.12
C SER A 218 -9.03 11.47 -14.06
N GLU A 219 -9.32 10.17 -14.09
CA GLU A 219 -10.62 9.59 -13.80
C GLU A 219 -10.57 8.90 -12.44
N PHE A 220 -11.34 9.39 -11.47
CA PHE A 220 -11.48 8.75 -10.16
C PHE A 220 -12.92 8.33 -9.89
N LEU A 221 -13.14 7.02 -9.78
CA LEU A 221 -14.42 6.43 -9.39
C LEU A 221 -14.29 5.87 -7.96
N LEU A 222 -15.14 6.36 -7.07
CA LEU A 222 -15.29 5.87 -5.71
C LEU A 222 -16.69 5.31 -5.50
N THR A 223 -16.79 4.04 -5.13
CA THR A 223 -18.04 3.37 -4.78
C THR A 223 -17.99 2.93 -3.32
N THR A 224 -18.93 3.39 -2.48
CA THR A 224 -19.02 3.01 -1.07
C THR A 224 -20.33 2.33 -0.73
N GLY A 225 -20.33 1.51 0.34
CA GLY A 225 -21.54 0.83 0.84
C GLY A 225 -22.35 1.68 1.81
N ASN A 226 -21.68 2.50 2.61
CA ASN A 226 -22.29 3.25 3.72
C ASN A 226 -21.78 4.69 3.76
N GLY A 227 -22.61 5.64 3.30
CA GLY A 227 -22.51 7.05 3.61
C GLY A 227 -21.25 7.77 3.12
N PHE A 228 -20.96 8.87 3.75
CA PHE A 228 -19.93 9.80 3.31
C PHE A 228 -18.52 9.21 3.47
N ALA A 229 -17.77 9.28 2.41
CA ALA A 229 -16.52 8.56 2.23
C ALA A 229 -15.33 9.08 3.04
N ILE A 230 -15.39 10.30 3.59
CA ILE A 230 -14.28 10.93 4.32
C ILE A 230 -14.75 11.36 5.69
N THR A 231 -14.17 10.81 6.75
CA THR A 231 -14.51 11.13 8.14
C THR A 231 -13.30 11.68 8.90
N THR A 232 -13.51 12.76 9.66
CA THR A 232 -12.54 13.33 10.57
C THR A 232 -13.20 13.65 11.90
N THR A 233 -12.47 13.51 13.00
CA THR A 233 -12.99 13.88 14.33
C THR A 233 -12.74 15.35 14.66
N HIS A 234 -11.64 15.95 14.22
CA HIS A 234 -11.25 17.31 14.62
C HIS A 234 -10.73 18.18 13.48
N GLY A 235 -10.77 17.76 12.24
CA GLY A 235 -10.14 18.47 11.13
C GLY A 235 -11.05 18.84 9.97
N ALA A 236 -10.55 19.68 9.08
CA ALA A 236 -11.18 20.01 7.81
C ALA A 236 -11.09 18.83 6.84
N ARG A 237 -12.06 18.74 5.95
CA ARG A 237 -12.08 17.81 4.84
C ARG A 237 -12.06 18.62 3.56
N ASN A 238 -11.06 18.39 2.72
CA ASN A 238 -10.98 19.10 1.45
C ASN A 238 -10.98 18.08 0.30
N VAL A 239 -11.76 18.39 -0.73
CA VAL A 239 -11.72 17.66 -1.98
C VAL A 239 -11.36 18.66 -3.07
N THR A 240 -10.23 18.42 -3.73
CA THR A 240 -9.78 19.21 -4.87
C THR A 240 -9.82 18.35 -6.12
N VAL A 241 -10.55 18.79 -7.12
CA VAL A 241 -10.58 18.16 -8.45
C VAL A 241 -9.92 19.15 -9.40
N GLU A 242 -8.74 18.79 -9.92
CA GLU A 242 -7.97 19.65 -10.81
C GLU A 242 -8.62 19.71 -12.23
N GLU A 243 -8.15 20.62 -13.05
CA GLU A 243 -8.66 20.83 -14.41
C GLU A 243 -8.65 19.53 -15.23
N MET A 244 -9.69 19.31 -16.03
CA MET A 244 -9.92 18.13 -16.86
C MET A 244 -10.00 16.79 -16.09
N ALA A 245 -9.99 16.81 -14.75
CA ALA A 245 -10.19 15.62 -13.96
C ALA A 245 -11.69 15.35 -13.72
N SER A 246 -12.05 14.08 -13.54
CA SER A 246 -13.38 13.67 -13.12
C SER A 246 -13.33 12.92 -11.80
N PHE A 247 -14.26 13.24 -10.89
CA PHE A 247 -14.50 12.49 -9.67
C PHE A 247 -15.94 12.04 -9.64
N THR A 248 -16.17 10.74 -9.67
CA THR A 248 -17.51 10.13 -9.58
C THR A 248 -17.62 9.40 -8.25
N PHE A 249 -18.65 9.75 -7.48
CA PHE A 249 -18.99 9.09 -6.22
C PHE A 249 -20.30 8.33 -6.36
N ILE A 250 -20.30 7.06 -5.98
CA ILE A 250 -21.49 6.20 -5.99
C ILE A 250 -21.67 5.59 -4.60
N GLU A 251 -22.86 5.77 -4.03
CA GLU A 251 -23.29 5.08 -2.81
C GLU A 251 -24.20 3.90 -3.18
N LYS A 252 -23.82 2.67 -2.79
CA LYS A 252 -24.54 1.45 -3.18
C LYS A 252 -25.92 1.31 -2.52
N ASN A 253 -26.08 1.83 -1.29
CA ASN A 253 -27.24 1.56 -0.43
C ASN A 253 -28.29 2.68 -0.42
N HIS A 254 -28.10 3.79 -1.14
CA HIS A 254 -29.13 4.80 -1.28
C HIS A 254 -30.17 4.31 -2.30
N GLN A 255 -31.29 3.78 -1.81
CA GLN A 255 -32.53 3.89 -2.56
C GLN A 255 -32.71 5.39 -2.85
N ARG A 256 -32.69 5.77 -4.12
CA ARG A 256 -32.97 7.13 -4.55
C ARG A 256 -34.32 7.53 -3.91
N VAL A 257 -34.27 8.30 -2.85
CA VAL A 257 -35.43 9.07 -2.43
C VAL A 257 -35.56 10.14 -3.52
N PRO A 258 -36.63 10.16 -4.31
CA PRO A 258 -36.81 11.21 -5.30
C PRO A 258 -36.82 12.53 -4.52
N MET A 259 -35.88 13.41 -4.77
CA MET A 259 -36.00 14.79 -4.34
C MET A 259 -37.05 15.42 -5.22
N TRP A 260 -38.21 15.68 -4.60
CA TRP A 260 -39.32 16.48 -5.18
C TRP A 260 -38.90 17.95 -5.24
#